data_b65baa6fea14e958fbb877d2329676fd
#
_entry.id   b65baa6fea14e958fbb877d2329676fd
#
_cell.length_a   1.000
_cell.length_b   1.000
_cell.length_c   1.000
_cell.angle_alpha   90.00
_cell.angle_beta   90.00
_cell.angle_gamma   90.00
#
_symmetry.space_group_name_H-M   'P 1'
#
loop_
_entity.id
_entity.type
_entity.pdbx_description
1 polymer ?
#
loop_
_entity_poly.entity_id
_entity_poly.type
_entity_poly.pdbx_seq_one_letter_code
_entity_poly.pdbx_strand_id
1 'polypeptide(L)'
;MSRPARGSRLCLPRIGAGPPRAWRRRRAAVGLAVSLLVAALAAAVAGCQPQRPAGLLILASRSRIDSLDPASASRVGVLQVLSALGDPLYAIAADGRLVPRLASAPPRLSADGLTARIPLRPGVRFHDGTSFDAAALVFSLQRFMAIGSLGYQLSDRVAAVRASGPLEVELQLRQRFSPLPQLLSAVFLTPVSPSAYRRHRDRPLTDRFVGTGPYRLAYASDQQLQLLPWRGYWGRPPRNRGLAIVTLSNSTALYGALRSGEVDLLLAGGLEIDHQQALHREARAGRLQEASGPSLNIGLLSLRSDQPPLDDSRLRQALALSLDRGTLSERVSLGMRPPLRQLLPPSLPGSEPQAWPDYNPARARALYRQAGYCRGRRLSLPLSFRSDVPSDRLFALTWQAQLRRDLGDCLDLQLSGLESTTAYDQLGKGALALFLYDWSGDYPDAENFLVPLLGCEQPQGDRCRRGNSALSGSFWSAPGLERDLLRSSSLRGADRTALLRAIQRRTAAASPYLPVWLMAPVVWARPGLDPPRFDGTGWLVLADLRSRGGQAR
;
A
#
# COMPACT_ATOMS: atom_id res chain seq x y z
N MET A 1 -36.31 88.51 11.03
CA MET A 1 -36.10 89.85 10.49
C MET A 1 -34.96 89.73 9.48
N SER A 2 -35.26 90.16 8.35
CA SER A 2 -34.72 90.86 7.20
C SER A 2 -34.16 89.98 6.07
N ARG A 3 -34.97 90.02 5.02
CA ARG A 3 -34.60 89.81 3.59
C ARG A 3 -33.82 91.05 3.08
N PRO A 4 -33.46 91.10 1.78
CA PRO A 4 -32.81 90.28 0.78
C PRO A 4 -31.69 91.02 0.00
N ALA A 5 -31.01 90.38 -0.92
CA ALA A 5 -30.47 91.08 -2.11
C ALA A 5 -30.28 90.13 -3.31
N ARG A 6 -30.87 90.61 -4.41
CA ARG A 6 -30.77 90.19 -5.80
C ARG A 6 -29.30 90.16 -6.29
N GLY A 7 -28.81 89.22 -7.13
CA GLY A 7 -29.24 89.06 -8.53
C GLY A 7 -27.99 89.33 -9.39
N SER A 8 -27.57 88.42 -10.18
CA SER A 8 -27.07 88.69 -11.54
C SER A 8 -26.82 87.39 -12.30
N ARG A 9 -27.53 87.22 -13.40
CA ARG A 9 -27.35 86.15 -14.38
C ARG A 9 -26.14 86.47 -15.23
N LEU A 10 -25.16 85.64 -15.24
CA LEU A 10 -24.08 85.63 -16.25
C LEU A 10 -24.31 84.47 -17.22
N CYS A 11 -24.66 84.88 -18.47
CA CYS A 11 -24.65 83.94 -19.63
C CYS A 11 -23.24 83.50 -19.93
N LEU A 12 -22.99 82.19 -19.91
CA LEU A 12 -21.81 81.60 -20.46
C LEU A 12 -22.12 80.98 -21.83
N PRO A 13 -21.30 81.19 -22.86
CA PRO A 13 -21.49 80.64 -24.18
C PRO A 13 -21.26 79.18 -24.25
N ARG A 14 -22.13 78.45 -24.96
CA ARG A 14 -21.95 77.02 -25.34
C ARG A 14 -20.79 76.92 -26.33
N ILE A 15 -19.66 76.35 -25.88
CA ILE A 15 -18.58 75.88 -26.78
C ILE A 15 -18.87 74.42 -27.05
N GLY A 16 -19.50 74.13 -28.18
CA GLY A 16 -19.58 72.80 -28.73
C GLY A 16 -18.33 72.49 -29.54
N ALA A 17 -17.40 71.78 -28.91
CA ALA A 17 -16.29 71.17 -29.63
C ALA A 17 -16.29 69.67 -29.34
N GLY A 18 -16.86 68.88 -30.26
CA GLY A 18 -16.70 67.42 -30.24
C GLY A 18 -15.24 67.01 -30.39
N PRO A 19 -14.77 65.94 -29.78
CA PRO A 19 -13.38 65.53 -29.85
C PRO A 19 -12.97 65.25 -31.31
N PRO A 20 -11.72 65.61 -31.67
CA PRO A 20 -11.25 65.48 -33.06
C PRO A 20 -11.26 64.00 -33.49
N ARG A 21 -11.66 63.73 -34.74
CA ARG A 21 -11.74 62.37 -35.36
C ARG A 21 -10.46 61.52 -35.19
N ALA A 22 -9.30 62.14 -34.98
CA ALA A 22 -8.02 61.48 -34.69
C ALA A 22 -7.98 60.75 -33.33
N TRP A 23 -8.72 61.22 -32.29
CA TRP A 23 -8.73 60.61 -30.96
C TRP A 23 -9.59 59.33 -30.92
N ARG A 24 -10.66 59.29 -31.72
CA ARG A 24 -11.50 58.07 -31.86
C ARG A 24 -10.75 56.96 -32.61
N ARG A 25 -9.94 57.31 -33.62
CA ARG A 25 -9.10 56.31 -34.34
C ARG A 25 -7.98 55.74 -33.48
N ARG A 26 -7.35 56.53 -32.60
CA ARG A 26 -6.33 56.03 -31.64
C ARG A 26 -6.92 55.11 -30.57
N ARG A 27 -8.13 55.42 -30.03
CA ARG A 27 -8.80 54.54 -29.07
C ARG A 27 -9.24 53.21 -29.71
N ALA A 28 -9.71 53.21 -30.94
CA ALA A 28 -10.07 52.00 -31.66
C ALA A 28 -8.84 51.14 -31.98
N ALA A 29 -7.71 51.75 -32.35
CA ALA A 29 -6.43 51.03 -32.62
C ALA A 29 -5.85 50.41 -31.32
N VAL A 30 -5.90 51.15 -30.19
CA VAL A 30 -5.46 50.62 -28.88
C VAL A 30 -6.38 49.50 -28.40
N GLY A 31 -7.71 49.64 -28.57
CA GLY A 31 -8.65 48.57 -28.24
C GLY A 31 -8.41 47.29 -29.06
N LEU A 32 -8.14 47.42 -30.36
CA LEU A 32 -7.80 46.28 -31.22
C LEU A 32 -6.47 45.61 -30.85
N ALA A 33 -5.45 46.41 -30.52
CA ALA A 33 -4.14 45.89 -30.09
C ALA A 33 -4.23 45.15 -28.73
N VAL A 34 -5.01 45.69 -27.78
CA VAL A 34 -5.23 45.01 -26.46
C VAL A 34 -6.03 43.72 -26.66
N SER A 35 -7.05 43.72 -27.53
CA SER A 35 -7.83 42.50 -27.84
C SER A 35 -6.98 41.41 -28.51
N LEU A 36 -6.10 41.80 -29.44
CA LEU A 36 -5.13 40.89 -30.09
C LEU A 36 -4.10 40.35 -29.10
N LEU A 37 -3.63 41.19 -28.18
CA LEU A 37 -2.68 40.76 -27.14
C LEU A 37 -3.34 39.79 -26.16
N VAL A 38 -4.57 40.03 -25.73
CA VAL A 38 -5.35 39.13 -24.87
C VAL A 38 -5.65 37.82 -25.60
N ALA A 39 -6.00 37.86 -26.88
CA ALA A 39 -6.21 36.68 -27.71
C ALA A 39 -4.91 35.88 -27.90
N ALA A 40 -3.77 36.56 -28.11
CA ALA A 40 -2.45 35.92 -28.22
C ALA A 40 -2.01 35.31 -26.86
N LEU A 41 -2.24 36.01 -25.73
CA LEU A 41 -2.01 35.45 -24.40
C LEU A 41 -2.91 34.24 -24.12
N ALA A 42 -4.19 34.32 -24.49
CA ALA A 42 -5.13 33.21 -24.34
C ALA A 42 -4.73 32.01 -25.22
N ALA A 43 -4.26 32.24 -26.43
CA ALA A 43 -3.74 31.20 -27.33
C ALA A 43 -2.40 30.60 -26.81
N ALA A 44 -1.51 31.42 -26.22
CA ALA A 44 -0.28 30.95 -25.60
C ALA A 44 -0.54 30.11 -24.36
N VAL A 45 -1.54 30.48 -23.52
CA VAL A 45 -1.96 29.70 -22.35
C VAL A 45 -2.66 28.40 -22.76
N ALA A 46 -3.43 28.40 -23.86
CA ALA A 46 -4.05 27.20 -24.43
C ALA A 46 -3.01 26.23 -25.04
N GLY A 47 -1.88 26.77 -25.55
CA GLY A 47 -0.78 25.96 -26.12
C GLY A 47 0.12 25.28 -25.07
N CYS A 48 0.03 25.67 -23.79
CA CYS A 48 0.81 25.08 -22.69
C CYS A 48 0.05 23.98 -21.91
N GLN A 49 -1.08 23.48 -22.39
CA GLN A 49 -1.64 22.26 -21.83
C GLN A 49 -0.72 21.09 -22.21
N PRO A 50 -0.19 20.34 -21.23
CA PRO A 50 0.59 19.14 -21.55
C PRO A 50 -0.28 18.25 -22.44
N GLN A 51 0.18 18.02 -23.68
CA GLN A 51 -0.55 17.18 -24.63
C GLN A 51 -0.73 15.81 -23.98
N ARG A 52 -1.98 15.44 -23.71
CA ARG A 52 -2.30 14.08 -23.27
C ARG A 52 -1.73 13.12 -24.31
N PRO A 53 -0.92 12.12 -23.91
CA PRO A 53 -0.48 11.08 -24.83
C PRO A 53 -1.70 10.45 -25.48
N ALA A 54 -1.86 10.62 -26.78
CA ALA A 54 -3.09 10.28 -27.50
C ALA A 54 -3.46 8.81 -27.27
N GLY A 55 -4.62 8.57 -26.65
CA GLY A 55 -5.20 7.24 -26.46
C GLY A 55 -4.69 6.44 -25.26
N LEU A 56 -3.77 6.97 -24.44
CA LEU A 56 -3.34 6.32 -23.20
C LEU A 56 -4.26 6.72 -22.03
N LEU A 57 -4.48 5.80 -21.10
CA LEU A 57 -5.05 6.14 -19.80
C LEU A 57 -3.95 6.72 -18.90
N ILE A 58 -4.24 7.86 -18.26
CA ILE A 58 -3.29 8.56 -17.41
C ILE A 58 -3.58 8.22 -15.95
N LEU A 59 -2.63 7.57 -15.31
CA LEU A 59 -2.69 7.20 -13.90
C LEU A 59 -1.69 8.06 -13.13
N ALA A 60 -2.05 8.50 -11.93
CA ALA A 60 -1.11 9.26 -11.10
C ALA A 60 -0.82 8.56 -9.77
N SER A 61 0.40 8.72 -9.30
CA SER A 61 0.89 8.22 -8.01
C SER A 61 1.87 9.22 -7.40
N ARG A 62 2.02 9.21 -6.08
CA ARG A 62 3.11 9.92 -5.39
C ARG A 62 4.39 9.09 -5.31
N SER A 63 4.29 7.77 -5.51
CA SER A 63 5.42 6.86 -5.40
C SER A 63 6.41 7.11 -6.55
N ARG A 64 7.63 7.50 -6.21
CA ARG A 64 8.75 7.49 -7.17
C ARG A 64 9.07 6.05 -7.56
N ILE A 65 9.30 5.84 -8.84
CA ILE A 65 9.71 4.56 -9.40
C ILE A 65 11.18 4.69 -9.76
N ASP A 66 12.02 4.30 -8.84
CA ASP A 66 13.48 4.39 -8.91
C ASP A 66 14.12 3.18 -9.59
N SER A 67 13.43 2.06 -9.63
CA SER A 67 13.86 0.86 -10.34
C SER A 67 12.67 -0.04 -10.62
N LEU A 68 12.65 -0.68 -11.78
CA LEU A 68 11.71 -1.74 -12.15
C LEU A 68 12.34 -3.14 -12.09
N ASP A 69 13.57 -3.26 -11.58
CA ASP A 69 14.18 -4.57 -11.38
C ASP A 69 13.52 -5.29 -10.19
N PRO A 70 12.98 -6.50 -10.36
CA PRO A 70 12.39 -7.27 -9.25
C PRO A 70 13.34 -7.44 -8.07
N ALA A 71 14.66 -7.49 -8.31
CA ALA A 71 15.66 -7.62 -7.25
C ALA A 71 15.75 -6.39 -6.32
N SER A 72 15.35 -5.21 -6.77
CA SER A 72 15.32 -3.98 -5.95
C SER A 72 13.91 -3.49 -5.62
N ALA A 73 12.87 -4.15 -6.14
CA ALA A 73 11.48 -3.75 -5.96
C ALA A 73 10.96 -4.14 -4.58
N SER A 74 10.71 -3.15 -3.72
CA SER A 74 10.12 -3.33 -2.40
C SER A 74 8.98 -2.35 -2.11
N ARG A 75 8.84 -1.28 -2.90
CA ARG A 75 7.81 -0.26 -2.71
C ARG A 75 6.52 -0.61 -3.42
N VAL A 76 5.39 -0.39 -2.77
CA VAL A 76 4.05 -0.69 -3.29
C VAL A 76 3.81 -0.12 -4.71
N GLY A 77 4.22 1.13 -4.97
CA GLY A 77 4.06 1.74 -6.30
C GLY A 77 4.87 1.04 -7.40
N VAL A 78 6.09 0.58 -7.09
CA VAL A 78 6.95 -0.18 -8.01
C VAL A 78 6.33 -1.55 -8.28
N LEU A 79 5.90 -2.26 -7.24
CA LEU A 79 5.26 -3.58 -7.35
C LEU A 79 3.95 -3.50 -8.14
N GLN A 80 3.16 -2.42 -7.98
CA GLN A 80 1.96 -2.18 -8.79
C GLN A 80 2.29 -2.07 -10.29
N VAL A 81 3.38 -1.42 -10.66
CA VAL A 81 3.82 -1.32 -12.08
C VAL A 81 4.36 -2.66 -12.56
N LEU A 82 5.17 -3.34 -11.75
CA LEU A 82 5.71 -4.66 -12.07
C LEU A 82 4.62 -5.70 -12.30
N SER A 83 3.47 -5.61 -11.60
CA SER A 83 2.32 -6.52 -11.81
C SER A 83 1.71 -6.42 -13.21
N ALA A 84 1.97 -5.33 -13.94
CA ALA A 84 1.56 -5.17 -15.34
C ALA A 84 2.66 -5.56 -16.35
N LEU A 85 3.93 -5.50 -15.93
CA LEU A 85 5.08 -5.77 -16.80
C LEU A 85 5.54 -7.23 -16.76
N GLY A 86 5.23 -7.96 -15.70
CA GLY A 86 5.65 -9.33 -15.52
C GLY A 86 4.55 -10.21 -14.93
N ASP A 87 4.68 -11.51 -15.12
CA ASP A 87 3.82 -12.51 -14.50
C ASP A 87 4.61 -13.32 -13.47
N PRO A 88 4.09 -13.56 -12.26
CA PRO A 88 4.63 -14.55 -11.34
C PRO A 88 4.29 -15.98 -11.77
N LEU A 89 4.81 -16.99 -11.06
CA LEU A 89 4.47 -18.39 -11.34
C LEU A 89 3.01 -18.74 -11.01
N TYR A 90 2.47 -18.15 -9.97
CA TYR A 90 1.08 -18.29 -9.54
C TYR A 90 0.45 -16.92 -9.34
N ALA A 91 -0.85 -16.86 -9.23
CA ALA A 91 -1.59 -15.66 -8.86
C ALA A 91 -2.72 -16.00 -7.88
N ILE A 92 -3.19 -15.02 -7.16
CA ILE A 92 -4.41 -15.13 -6.34
C ILE A 92 -5.54 -14.47 -7.09
N ALA A 93 -6.55 -15.26 -7.45
CA ALA A 93 -7.75 -14.75 -8.08
C ALA A 93 -8.56 -13.88 -7.10
N ALA A 94 -9.48 -13.07 -7.62
CA ALA A 94 -10.30 -12.17 -6.79
C ALA A 94 -11.13 -12.90 -5.71
N ASP A 95 -11.40 -14.19 -5.90
CA ASP A 95 -12.07 -15.05 -4.93
C ASP A 95 -11.11 -15.69 -3.88
N GLY A 96 -9.84 -15.30 -3.88
CA GLY A 96 -8.80 -15.79 -2.97
C GLY A 96 -8.16 -17.13 -3.37
N ARG A 97 -8.58 -17.77 -4.47
CA ARG A 97 -7.97 -19.04 -4.91
C ARG A 97 -6.62 -18.81 -5.57
N LEU A 98 -5.65 -19.66 -5.21
CA LEU A 98 -4.38 -19.73 -5.92
C LEU A 98 -4.58 -20.37 -7.30
N VAL A 99 -4.12 -19.70 -8.36
CA VAL A 99 -4.23 -20.15 -9.74
C VAL A 99 -2.86 -20.17 -10.43
N PRO A 100 -2.56 -21.17 -11.28
CA PRO A 100 -1.35 -21.18 -12.09
C PRO A 100 -1.31 -20.01 -13.09
N ARG A 101 -0.12 -19.42 -13.27
CA ARG A 101 0.14 -18.33 -14.19
C ARG A 101 1.23 -18.73 -15.19
N LEU A 102 2.51 -18.46 -14.90
CA LEU A 102 3.64 -19.01 -15.67
C LEU A 102 3.89 -20.48 -15.35
N ALA A 103 3.52 -20.96 -14.17
CA ALA A 103 3.33 -22.39 -13.95
C ALA A 103 2.08 -22.87 -14.71
N SER A 104 2.09 -24.12 -15.18
CA SER A 104 0.93 -24.75 -15.85
C SER A 104 0.03 -25.55 -14.90
N ALA A 105 0.54 -25.91 -13.71
CA ALA A 105 -0.17 -26.64 -12.66
C ALA A 105 0.41 -26.32 -11.26
N PRO A 106 -0.26 -26.70 -10.16
CA PRO A 106 0.31 -26.65 -8.82
C PRO A 106 1.63 -27.44 -8.73
N PRO A 107 2.54 -27.09 -7.79
CA PRO A 107 3.79 -27.81 -7.63
C PRO A 107 3.54 -29.24 -7.14
N ARG A 108 4.28 -30.19 -7.69
CA ARG A 108 4.31 -31.58 -7.22
C ARG A 108 5.41 -31.72 -6.16
N LEU A 109 5.03 -32.14 -4.96
CA LEU A 109 5.98 -32.34 -3.88
C LEU A 109 6.41 -33.82 -3.80
N SER A 110 7.68 -34.02 -3.43
CA SER A 110 8.19 -35.34 -3.01
C SER A 110 7.49 -35.85 -1.74
N ALA A 111 7.61 -37.12 -1.44
CA ALA A 111 6.99 -37.75 -0.26
C ALA A 111 7.48 -37.12 1.07
N ASP A 112 8.75 -36.74 1.14
CA ASP A 112 9.34 -36.04 2.29
C ASP A 112 8.96 -34.55 2.34
N GLY A 113 8.38 -34.00 1.25
CA GLY A 113 7.99 -32.60 1.13
C GLY A 113 9.15 -31.63 0.97
N LEU A 114 10.37 -32.11 0.69
CA LEU A 114 11.56 -31.29 0.57
C LEU A 114 11.94 -30.94 -0.87
N THR A 115 11.29 -31.57 -1.86
CA THR A 115 11.48 -31.25 -3.28
C THR A 115 10.16 -30.83 -3.89
N ALA A 116 10.14 -29.68 -4.58
CA ALA A 116 8.98 -29.17 -5.29
C ALA A 116 9.29 -29.07 -6.79
N ARG A 117 8.55 -29.81 -7.63
CA ARG A 117 8.64 -29.73 -9.09
C ARG A 117 7.51 -28.88 -9.65
N ILE A 118 7.87 -27.88 -10.42
CA ILE A 118 6.96 -26.87 -10.95
C ILE A 118 6.95 -26.98 -12.47
N PRO A 119 5.85 -27.48 -13.06
CA PRO A 119 5.69 -27.49 -14.51
C PRO A 119 5.40 -26.08 -15.04
N LEU A 120 6.07 -25.68 -16.12
CA LEU A 120 5.96 -24.37 -16.72
C LEU A 120 5.01 -24.37 -17.92
N ARG A 121 4.42 -23.21 -18.21
CA ARG A 121 3.54 -22.98 -19.35
C ARG A 121 4.37 -22.93 -20.63
N PRO A 122 4.03 -23.73 -21.66
CA PRO A 122 4.70 -23.68 -22.96
C PRO A 122 4.33 -22.42 -23.74
N GLY A 123 5.22 -22.01 -24.65
CA GLY A 123 4.97 -20.93 -25.61
C GLY A 123 5.03 -19.50 -25.04
N VAL A 124 5.36 -19.32 -23.78
CA VAL A 124 5.54 -17.99 -23.17
C VAL A 124 6.85 -17.35 -23.68
N ARG A 125 6.81 -16.06 -23.98
CA ARG A 125 7.97 -15.27 -24.40
C ARG A 125 8.14 -14.06 -23.50
N PHE A 126 9.39 -13.62 -23.38
CA PHE A 126 9.73 -12.32 -22.80
C PHE A 126 9.48 -11.18 -23.82
N HIS A 127 9.46 -9.93 -23.35
CA HIS A 127 9.25 -8.73 -24.17
C HIS A 127 10.30 -8.55 -25.29
N ASP A 128 11.48 -9.15 -25.14
CA ASP A 128 12.53 -9.19 -26.18
C ASP A 128 12.37 -10.34 -27.19
N GLY A 129 11.28 -11.11 -27.08
CA GLY A 129 10.95 -12.23 -27.96
C GLY A 129 11.62 -13.55 -27.59
N THR A 130 12.56 -13.58 -26.64
CA THR A 130 13.20 -14.83 -26.16
C THR A 130 12.20 -15.71 -25.41
N SER A 131 12.41 -17.01 -25.44
CA SER A 131 11.52 -17.97 -24.79
C SER A 131 11.67 -17.95 -23.27
N PHE A 132 10.53 -18.06 -22.56
CA PHE A 132 10.50 -18.39 -21.16
C PHE A 132 10.50 -19.91 -20.98
N ASP A 133 11.53 -20.45 -20.36
CA ASP A 133 11.72 -21.87 -20.10
C ASP A 133 12.31 -22.11 -18.71
N ALA A 134 12.64 -23.36 -18.38
CA ALA A 134 13.19 -23.73 -17.10
C ALA A 134 14.56 -23.04 -16.84
N ALA A 135 15.40 -22.88 -17.84
CA ALA A 135 16.70 -22.23 -17.66
C ALA A 135 16.54 -20.73 -17.35
N ALA A 136 15.58 -20.06 -18.00
CA ALA A 136 15.25 -18.66 -17.74
C ALA A 136 14.69 -18.46 -16.31
N LEU A 137 13.83 -19.37 -15.84
CA LEU A 137 13.30 -19.31 -14.46
C LEU A 137 14.41 -19.57 -13.43
N VAL A 138 15.27 -20.58 -13.64
CA VAL A 138 16.43 -20.86 -12.77
C VAL A 138 17.33 -19.62 -12.66
N PHE A 139 17.67 -19.00 -13.79
CA PHE A 139 18.45 -17.77 -13.81
C PHE A 139 17.79 -16.67 -12.96
N SER A 140 16.48 -16.44 -13.14
CA SER A 140 15.75 -15.37 -12.45
C SER A 140 15.68 -15.59 -10.94
N LEU A 141 15.34 -16.82 -10.49
CA LEU A 141 15.26 -17.13 -9.07
C LEU A 141 16.64 -17.12 -8.39
N GLN A 142 17.68 -17.67 -9.02
CA GLN A 142 19.05 -17.62 -8.48
C GLN A 142 19.56 -16.19 -8.36
N ARG A 143 19.29 -15.35 -9.38
CA ARG A 143 19.63 -13.93 -9.35
C ARG A 143 18.89 -13.21 -8.21
N PHE A 144 17.58 -13.45 -8.06
CA PHE A 144 16.79 -12.86 -6.97
C PHE A 144 17.32 -13.28 -5.59
N MET A 145 17.66 -14.56 -5.39
CA MET A 145 18.26 -15.05 -4.14
C MET A 145 19.61 -14.39 -3.84
N ALA A 146 20.40 -14.08 -4.87
CA ALA A 146 21.75 -13.53 -4.72
C ALA A 146 21.77 -12.03 -4.42
N ILE A 147 20.94 -11.23 -5.08
CA ILE A 147 21.01 -9.77 -5.02
C ILE A 147 19.68 -9.09 -4.67
N GLY A 148 18.59 -9.86 -4.50
CA GLY A 148 17.27 -9.31 -4.18
C GLY A 148 17.24 -8.70 -2.79
N SER A 149 16.69 -7.47 -2.65
CA SER A 149 16.43 -6.84 -1.34
C SER A 149 15.52 -7.71 -0.45
N LEU A 150 14.62 -8.48 -1.08
CA LEU A 150 13.77 -9.49 -0.44
C LEU A 150 14.24 -10.92 -0.76
N GLY A 151 15.49 -11.11 -1.21
CA GLY A 151 16.05 -12.39 -1.61
C GLY A 151 16.01 -13.45 -0.50
N TYR A 152 16.12 -13.03 0.76
CA TYR A 152 15.99 -13.87 1.94
C TYR A 152 14.62 -14.58 2.02
N GLN A 153 13.56 -13.99 1.50
CA GLN A 153 12.23 -14.62 1.43
C GLN A 153 12.27 -15.98 0.72
N LEU A 154 13.15 -16.12 -0.27
CA LEU A 154 13.32 -17.35 -1.00
C LEU A 154 14.54 -18.16 -0.49
N SER A 155 15.69 -17.53 -0.24
CA SER A 155 16.93 -18.22 0.14
C SER A 155 16.86 -18.91 1.51
N ASP A 156 16.06 -18.39 2.44
CA ASP A 156 15.85 -19.02 3.75
C ASP A 156 15.03 -20.32 3.66
N ARG A 157 14.29 -20.51 2.56
CA ARG A 157 13.38 -21.63 2.34
C ARG A 157 13.87 -22.61 1.27
N VAL A 158 14.60 -22.10 0.28
CA VAL A 158 15.07 -22.85 -0.90
C VAL A 158 16.58 -22.97 -0.86
N ALA A 159 17.08 -24.21 -0.82
CA ALA A 159 18.51 -24.52 -0.83
C ALA A 159 19.09 -24.50 -2.26
N ALA A 160 18.33 -24.98 -3.24
CA ALA A 160 18.75 -25.03 -4.63
C ALA A 160 17.59 -24.91 -5.60
N VAL A 161 17.87 -24.35 -6.80
CA VAL A 161 16.96 -24.23 -7.93
C VAL A 161 17.63 -24.85 -9.14
N ARG A 162 16.99 -25.82 -9.79
CA ARG A 162 17.52 -26.56 -10.95
C ARG A 162 16.46 -26.78 -12.02
N ALA A 163 16.87 -26.82 -13.28
CA ALA A 163 16.00 -27.30 -14.35
C ALA A 163 15.97 -28.83 -14.32
N SER A 164 14.79 -29.42 -14.24
CA SER A 164 14.57 -30.87 -14.32
C SER A 164 14.05 -31.34 -15.69
N GLY A 165 13.83 -30.38 -16.59
CA GLY A 165 13.43 -30.55 -17.97
C GLY A 165 13.31 -29.19 -18.66
N PRO A 166 12.99 -29.12 -19.96
CA PRO A 166 12.87 -27.85 -20.68
C PRO A 166 11.79 -26.92 -20.10
N LEU A 167 10.72 -27.49 -19.57
CA LEU A 167 9.55 -26.80 -19.00
C LEU A 167 9.22 -27.30 -17.59
N GLU A 168 10.22 -27.71 -16.83
CA GLU A 168 10.05 -28.08 -15.42
C GLU A 168 11.24 -27.63 -14.59
N VAL A 169 10.96 -26.98 -13.45
CA VAL A 169 11.95 -26.54 -12.48
C VAL A 169 11.76 -27.28 -11.16
N GLU A 170 12.84 -27.73 -10.58
CA GLU A 170 12.91 -28.35 -9.28
C GLU A 170 13.49 -27.38 -8.25
N LEU A 171 12.76 -27.20 -7.14
CA LEU A 171 13.19 -26.45 -5.97
C LEU A 171 13.51 -27.43 -4.83
N GLN A 172 14.73 -27.43 -4.35
CA GLN A 172 15.11 -28.13 -3.14
C GLN A 172 14.84 -27.24 -1.93
N LEU A 173 13.91 -27.64 -1.05
CA LEU A 173 13.53 -26.88 0.14
C LEU A 173 14.44 -27.24 1.32
N ARG A 174 14.76 -26.27 2.16
CA ARG A 174 15.51 -26.48 3.41
C ARG A 174 14.68 -27.21 4.47
N GLN A 175 13.36 -26.98 4.43
CA GLN A 175 12.35 -27.61 5.27
C GLN A 175 11.00 -27.65 4.53
N ARG A 176 10.07 -28.46 5.03
CA ARG A 176 8.70 -28.46 4.50
C ARG A 176 8.12 -27.06 4.58
N PHE A 177 7.64 -26.56 3.44
CA PHE A 177 7.08 -25.21 3.33
C PHE A 177 5.80 -25.21 2.48
N SER A 178 4.65 -25.35 3.15
CA SER A 178 3.34 -25.41 2.47
C SER A 178 2.94 -24.09 1.81
N PRO A 179 3.40 -22.88 2.25
CA PRO A 179 3.11 -21.62 1.58
C PRO A 179 3.93 -21.36 0.30
N LEU A 180 4.73 -22.31 -0.18
CA LEU A 180 5.57 -22.12 -1.36
C LEU A 180 4.81 -21.56 -2.57
N PRO A 181 3.61 -22.04 -2.94
CA PRO A 181 2.88 -21.48 -4.08
C PRO A 181 2.43 -20.03 -3.87
N GLN A 182 2.10 -19.65 -2.64
CA GLN A 182 1.75 -18.28 -2.27
C GLN A 182 2.98 -17.37 -2.33
N LEU A 183 4.14 -17.81 -1.84
CA LEU A 183 5.39 -17.08 -2.03
C LEU A 183 5.70 -16.90 -3.52
N LEU A 184 5.54 -17.94 -4.33
CA LEU A 184 5.79 -17.88 -5.78
C LEU A 184 4.71 -17.10 -6.57
N SER A 185 3.69 -16.57 -5.90
CA SER A 185 2.74 -15.60 -6.48
C SER A 185 3.15 -14.14 -6.24
N ALA A 186 4.20 -13.90 -5.48
CA ALA A 186 4.68 -12.56 -5.20
C ALA A 186 5.23 -11.88 -6.47
N VAL A 187 4.85 -10.62 -6.68
CA VAL A 187 5.21 -9.84 -7.87
C VAL A 187 6.72 -9.66 -8.00
N PHE A 188 7.45 -9.53 -6.90
CA PHE A 188 8.91 -9.43 -6.89
C PHE A 188 9.64 -10.72 -7.32
N LEU A 189 8.93 -11.85 -7.45
CA LEU A 189 9.46 -13.09 -8.01
C LEU A 189 9.15 -13.26 -9.51
N THR A 190 8.67 -12.21 -10.17
CA THR A 190 8.50 -12.18 -11.61
C THR A 190 9.81 -12.49 -12.35
N PRO A 191 9.84 -13.48 -13.26
CA PRO A 191 11.02 -13.81 -14.04
C PRO A 191 11.42 -12.68 -15.00
N VAL A 192 12.72 -12.56 -15.21
CA VAL A 192 13.35 -11.59 -16.13
C VAL A 192 14.10 -12.32 -17.25
N SER A 193 14.21 -11.69 -18.44
CA SER A 193 14.89 -12.28 -19.58
C SER A 193 16.40 -12.46 -19.32
N PRO A 194 16.96 -13.68 -19.40
CA PRO A 194 18.39 -13.87 -19.29
C PRO A 194 19.20 -13.10 -20.34
N SER A 195 18.65 -12.88 -21.54
CA SER A 195 19.33 -12.11 -22.59
C SER A 195 19.57 -10.67 -22.19
N ALA A 196 18.59 -10.04 -21.53
CA ALA A 196 18.68 -8.66 -21.07
C ALA A 196 19.48 -8.52 -19.73
N TYR A 197 19.38 -9.52 -18.84
CA TYR A 197 19.87 -9.41 -17.45
C TYR A 197 21.18 -10.14 -17.17
N ARG A 198 21.72 -10.93 -18.08
CA ARG A 198 22.96 -11.71 -17.85
C ARG A 198 24.15 -10.84 -17.46
N ARG A 199 24.30 -9.65 -18.07
CA ARG A 199 25.36 -8.68 -17.72
C ARG A 199 25.09 -7.91 -16.42
N HIS A 200 23.93 -8.09 -15.83
CA HIS A 200 23.46 -7.50 -14.56
C HIS A 200 23.09 -8.59 -13.55
N ARG A 201 23.85 -9.70 -13.56
CA ARG A 201 23.59 -10.84 -12.69
C ARG A 201 23.82 -10.49 -11.22
N ASP A 202 24.76 -9.62 -10.95
CA ASP A 202 25.30 -9.21 -9.64
C ASP A 202 24.82 -7.82 -9.20
N ARG A 203 24.00 -7.14 -9.98
CA ARG A 203 23.49 -5.80 -9.69
C ARG A 203 22.13 -5.55 -10.34
N PRO A 204 21.30 -4.64 -9.78
CA PRO A 204 20.05 -4.26 -10.40
C PRO A 204 20.21 -3.61 -11.77
N LEU A 205 19.24 -3.85 -12.65
CA LEU A 205 19.07 -3.18 -13.95
C LEU A 205 18.01 -2.08 -13.77
N THR A 206 18.39 -0.80 -13.77
CA THR A 206 17.52 0.31 -13.37
C THR A 206 16.83 1.04 -14.51
N ASP A 207 17.36 0.93 -15.75
CA ASP A 207 16.92 1.72 -16.91
C ASP A 207 15.83 1.06 -17.76
N ARG A 208 15.54 -0.23 -17.55
CA ARG A 208 14.55 -0.98 -18.33
C ARG A 208 14.03 -2.19 -17.57
N PHE A 209 12.97 -2.77 -18.11
CA PHE A 209 12.43 -4.04 -17.64
C PHE A 209 12.05 -4.94 -18.83
N VAL A 210 12.45 -6.21 -18.79
CA VAL A 210 12.13 -7.23 -19.79
C VAL A 210 11.58 -8.46 -19.10
N GLY A 211 10.25 -8.51 -18.99
CA GLY A 211 9.47 -9.59 -18.39
C GLY A 211 8.53 -10.24 -19.37
N THR A 212 7.47 -10.90 -18.86
CA THR A 212 6.51 -11.71 -19.62
C THR A 212 5.10 -11.11 -19.66
N GLY A 213 4.87 -9.97 -19.00
CA GLY A 213 3.53 -9.44 -18.73
C GLY A 213 2.82 -8.83 -19.93
N PRO A 214 1.55 -8.41 -19.75
CA PRO A 214 0.70 -7.89 -20.81
C PRO A 214 1.15 -6.55 -21.39
N TYR A 215 1.99 -5.80 -20.68
CA TYR A 215 2.58 -4.55 -21.15
C TYR A 215 4.09 -4.64 -21.22
N ARG A 216 4.65 -3.91 -22.18
CA ARG A 216 6.08 -3.60 -22.22
C ARG A 216 6.33 -2.16 -21.81
N LEU A 217 7.45 -1.90 -21.17
CA LEU A 217 7.93 -0.55 -20.90
C LEU A 217 8.36 0.11 -22.21
N ALA A 218 7.69 1.20 -22.60
CA ALA A 218 7.97 1.94 -23.82
C ALA A 218 8.79 3.21 -23.56
N TYR A 219 8.58 3.83 -22.39
CA TYR A 219 9.30 5.03 -21.96
C TYR A 219 9.40 5.04 -20.43
N ALA A 220 10.52 5.52 -19.91
CA ALA A 220 10.75 5.73 -18.49
C ALA A 220 11.52 7.03 -18.25
N SER A 221 11.04 7.82 -17.30
CA SER A 221 11.74 8.95 -16.68
C SER A 221 11.38 9.03 -15.21
N ASP A 222 12.01 9.92 -14.46
CA ASP A 222 11.71 10.13 -13.03
C ASP A 222 10.27 10.54 -12.75
N GLN A 223 9.58 11.11 -13.75
CA GLN A 223 8.23 11.67 -13.61
C GLN A 223 7.16 10.87 -14.32
N GLN A 224 7.53 10.03 -15.30
CA GLN A 224 6.55 9.33 -16.13
C GLN A 224 7.06 7.99 -16.65
N LEU A 225 6.17 6.99 -16.61
CA LEU A 225 6.32 5.73 -17.32
C LEU A 225 5.24 5.61 -18.39
N GLN A 226 5.59 5.03 -19.55
CA GLN A 226 4.61 4.64 -20.55
C GLN A 226 4.67 3.12 -20.76
N LEU A 227 3.51 2.49 -20.58
CA LEU A 227 3.32 1.06 -20.75
C LEU A 227 2.42 0.83 -21.98
N LEU A 228 2.93 0.11 -22.96
CA LEU A 228 2.18 -0.23 -24.17
C LEU A 228 1.83 -1.72 -24.18
N PRO A 229 0.62 -2.10 -24.65
CA PRO A 229 0.25 -3.50 -24.81
C PRO A 229 1.30 -4.26 -25.63
N TRP A 230 1.69 -5.43 -25.14
CA TRP A 230 2.60 -6.29 -25.86
C TRP A 230 1.84 -7.30 -26.70
N ARG A 231 2.02 -7.25 -28.02
CA ARG A 231 1.30 -8.12 -28.98
C ARG A 231 1.65 -9.60 -28.83
N GLY A 232 2.84 -9.91 -28.30
CA GLY A 232 3.29 -11.28 -28.05
C GLY A 232 2.83 -11.87 -26.71
N TYR A 233 1.92 -11.21 -25.98
CA TYR A 233 1.48 -11.68 -24.69
C TYR A 233 0.71 -13.00 -24.81
N TRP A 234 1.09 -13.96 -23.98
CA TRP A 234 0.55 -15.32 -23.97
C TRP A 234 -0.88 -15.42 -23.38
N GLY A 235 -1.29 -14.43 -22.58
CA GLY A 235 -2.59 -14.37 -21.92
C GLY A 235 -3.59 -13.47 -22.64
N ARG A 236 -4.61 -13.01 -21.91
CA ARG A 236 -5.60 -12.08 -22.44
C ARG A 236 -4.98 -10.70 -22.64
N PRO A 237 -5.08 -10.08 -23.81
CA PRO A 237 -4.51 -8.75 -24.07
C PRO A 237 -5.20 -7.68 -23.20
N PRO A 238 -4.49 -6.57 -22.90
CA PRO A 238 -5.08 -5.43 -22.22
C PRO A 238 -6.31 -4.85 -22.93
N ARG A 239 -7.28 -4.34 -22.16
CA ARG A 239 -8.51 -3.73 -22.68
C ARG A 239 -8.35 -2.25 -23.02
N ASN A 240 -7.17 -1.69 -22.83
CA ASN A 240 -6.81 -0.30 -23.15
C ASN A 240 -5.65 -0.25 -24.17
N ARG A 241 -5.42 0.95 -24.70
CA ARG A 241 -4.35 1.18 -25.70
C ARG A 241 -2.97 1.38 -25.08
N GLY A 242 -2.88 1.40 -23.75
CA GLY A 242 -1.68 1.65 -22.97
C GLY A 242 -1.94 2.60 -21.81
N LEU A 243 -0.92 2.79 -20.99
CA LEU A 243 -0.97 3.55 -19.76
C LEU A 243 0.17 4.57 -19.74
N ALA A 244 -0.11 5.78 -19.27
CA ALA A 244 0.88 6.73 -18.80
C ALA A 244 0.75 6.81 -17.26
N ILE A 245 1.81 6.48 -16.54
CA ILE A 245 1.85 6.58 -15.07
C ILE A 245 2.70 7.78 -14.73
N VAL A 246 2.08 8.82 -14.16
CA VAL A 246 2.76 10.06 -13.80
C VAL A 246 3.00 10.14 -12.30
N THR A 247 4.17 10.64 -11.92
CA THR A 247 4.51 10.89 -10.51
C THR A 247 4.24 12.34 -10.17
N LEU A 248 3.34 12.59 -9.22
CA LEU A 248 3.04 13.92 -8.72
C LEU A 248 3.63 14.10 -7.30
N SER A 249 4.16 15.28 -7.02
CA SER A 249 5.02 15.52 -5.85
C SER A 249 4.28 15.52 -4.51
N ASN A 250 2.98 15.84 -4.51
CA ASN A 250 2.22 15.99 -3.27
C ASN A 250 0.74 15.62 -3.43
N SER A 251 0.05 15.50 -2.31
CA SER A 251 -1.36 15.13 -2.22
C SER A 251 -2.30 16.13 -2.90
N THR A 252 -2.00 17.44 -2.83
CA THR A 252 -2.81 18.48 -3.45
C THR A 252 -2.78 18.37 -4.98
N ALA A 253 -1.59 18.10 -5.55
CA ALA A 253 -1.44 17.89 -6.99
C ALA A 253 -2.21 16.65 -7.47
N LEU A 254 -2.14 15.54 -6.73
CA LEU A 254 -2.91 14.32 -7.01
C LEU A 254 -4.43 14.62 -7.00
N TYR A 255 -4.90 15.24 -5.94
CA TYR A 255 -6.31 15.59 -5.78
C TYR A 255 -6.81 16.53 -6.89
N GLY A 256 -6.02 17.59 -7.20
CA GLY A 256 -6.33 18.55 -8.26
C GLY A 256 -6.38 17.91 -9.65
N ALA A 257 -5.37 17.08 -9.99
CA ALA A 257 -5.25 16.42 -11.28
C ALA A 257 -6.42 15.46 -11.59
N LEU A 258 -6.92 14.73 -10.58
CA LEU A 258 -8.11 13.88 -10.78
C LEU A 258 -9.36 14.73 -11.00
N ARG A 259 -9.54 15.80 -10.22
CA ARG A 259 -10.73 16.69 -10.32
C ARG A 259 -10.75 17.51 -11.62
N SER A 260 -9.60 17.99 -12.08
CA SER A 260 -9.50 18.70 -13.38
C SER A 260 -9.66 17.76 -14.57
N GLY A 261 -9.61 16.43 -14.34
CA GLY A 261 -9.62 15.44 -15.40
C GLY A 261 -8.28 15.34 -16.14
N GLU A 262 -7.18 15.88 -15.60
CA GLU A 262 -5.84 15.72 -16.13
C GLU A 262 -5.40 14.25 -16.04
N VAL A 263 -5.79 13.55 -14.96
CA VAL A 263 -5.58 12.12 -14.80
C VAL A 263 -6.90 11.35 -14.77
N ASP A 264 -6.86 10.10 -15.18
CA ASP A 264 -8.04 9.23 -15.27
C ASP A 264 -8.26 8.43 -13.98
N LEU A 265 -7.18 8.15 -13.23
CA LEU A 265 -7.21 7.35 -12.01
C LEU A 265 -6.03 7.70 -11.10
N LEU A 266 -6.28 7.74 -9.79
CA LEU A 266 -5.24 7.79 -8.77
C LEU A 266 -4.95 6.37 -8.27
N LEU A 267 -3.68 5.97 -8.33
CA LEU A 267 -3.21 4.73 -7.70
C LEU A 267 -3.23 4.88 -6.18
N ALA A 268 -3.39 3.75 -5.49
CA ALA A 268 -3.41 3.71 -4.04
C ALA A 268 -2.13 4.31 -3.43
N GLY A 269 -2.31 5.03 -2.33
CA GLY A 269 -1.22 5.63 -1.55
C GLY A 269 -0.87 7.08 -1.93
N GLY A 270 -0.23 7.77 -1.01
CA GLY A 270 0.30 9.13 -1.22
C GLY A 270 -0.67 10.29 -1.06
N LEU A 271 -1.96 10.04 -0.82
CA LEU A 271 -2.94 11.06 -0.49
C LEU A 271 -2.97 11.33 1.02
N GLU A 272 -3.00 12.59 1.39
CA GLU A 272 -3.32 13.05 2.75
C GLU A 272 -4.75 12.63 3.12
N ILE A 273 -5.00 12.42 4.42
CA ILE A 273 -6.29 11.90 4.88
C ILE A 273 -7.47 12.82 4.51
N ASP A 274 -7.29 14.13 4.53
CA ASP A 274 -8.33 15.09 4.18
C ASP A 274 -8.73 14.99 2.70
N HIS A 275 -7.75 14.78 1.82
CA HIS A 275 -7.99 14.55 0.39
C HIS A 275 -8.65 13.18 0.15
N GLN A 276 -8.22 12.12 0.86
CA GLN A 276 -8.91 10.82 0.80
C GLN A 276 -10.38 10.96 1.20
N GLN A 277 -10.66 11.63 2.31
CA GLN A 277 -12.01 11.89 2.78
C GLN A 277 -12.83 12.73 1.78
N ALA A 278 -12.22 13.73 1.15
CA ALA A 278 -12.87 14.52 0.13
C ALA A 278 -13.26 13.69 -1.10
N LEU A 279 -12.32 12.88 -1.62
CA LEU A 279 -12.58 11.97 -2.75
C LEU A 279 -13.61 10.90 -2.40
N HIS A 280 -13.59 10.37 -1.18
CA HIS A 280 -14.59 9.42 -0.70
C HIS A 280 -16.00 10.05 -0.71
N ARG A 281 -16.15 11.29 -0.20
CA ARG A 281 -17.44 12.01 -0.27
C ARG A 281 -17.90 12.26 -1.71
N GLU A 282 -16.97 12.59 -2.63
CA GLU A 282 -17.30 12.79 -4.05
C GLU A 282 -17.71 11.47 -4.72
N ALA A 283 -17.07 10.36 -4.37
CA ALA A 283 -17.45 9.03 -4.85
C ALA A 283 -18.84 8.62 -4.35
N ARG A 284 -19.15 8.85 -3.08
CA ARG A 284 -20.48 8.61 -2.52
C ARG A 284 -21.56 9.48 -3.16
N ALA A 285 -21.21 10.66 -3.63
CA ALA A 285 -22.11 11.56 -4.39
C ALA A 285 -22.19 11.21 -5.88
N GLY A 286 -21.54 10.12 -6.35
CA GLY A 286 -21.56 9.66 -7.74
C GLY A 286 -20.74 10.50 -8.72
N ARG A 287 -19.93 11.44 -8.24
CA ARG A 287 -19.06 12.29 -9.08
C ARG A 287 -17.75 11.64 -9.46
N LEU A 288 -17.29 10.66 -8.68
CA LEU A 288 -16.14 9.81 -8.95
C LEU A 288 -16.53 8.35 -8.76
N GLN A 289 -15.66 7.46 -9.21
CA GLN A 289 -15.69 6.06 -8.83
C GLN A 289 -14.64 5.82 -7.75
N GLU A 290 -14.99 5.01 -6.77
CA GLU A 290 -14.08 4.49 -5.76
C GLU A 290 -14.13 2.98 -5.82
N ALA A 291 -12.98 2.35 -5.78
CA ALA A 291 -12.87 0.91 -5.65
C ALA A 291 -11.80 0.57 -4.61
N SER A 292 -12.10 -0.45 -3.80
CA SER A 292 -11.16 -1.01 -2.83
C SER A 292 -10.91 -2.48 -3.12
N GLY A 293 -9.69 -2.94 -2.84
CA GLY A 293 -9.26 -4.31 -3.01
C GLY A 293 -9.10 -5.06 -1.69
N PRO A 294 -8.87 -6.38 -1.74
CA PRO A 294 -8.42 -7.14 -0.59
C PRO A 294 -7.10 -6.55 -0.08
N SER A 295 -6.87 -6.68 1.20
CA SER A 295 -5.67 -6.11 1.82
C SER A 295 -4.80 -7.18 2.45
N LEU A 296 -3.51 -7.06 2.22
CA LEU A 296 -2.45 -7.72 2.98
C LEU A 296 -1.77 -6.74 3.96
N ASN A 297 -2.40 -5.60 4.27
CA ASN A 297 -1.82 -4.59 5.15
C ASN A 297 -2.71 -4.35 6.37
N ILE A 298 -2.14 -4.51 7.57
CA ILE A 298 -2.82 -4.34 8.86
C ILE A 298 -2.13 -3.26 9.70
N GLY A 299 -2.92 -2.39 10.32
CA GLY A 299 -2.42 -1.45 11.32
C GLY A 299 -2.51 -2.05 12.71
N LEU A 300 -1.43 -1.93 13.48
CA LEU A 300 -1.33 -2.50 14.83
C LEU A 300 -0.47 -1.66 15.77
N LEU A 301 -0.65 -1.88 17.05
CA LEU A 301 0.27 -1.41 18.10
C LEU A 301 1.12 -2.58 18.58
N SER A 302 2.44 -2.40 18.68
CA SER A 302 3.30 -3.28 19.48
C SER A 302 3.37 -2.81 20.92
N LEU A 303 3.43 -3.76 21.85
CA LEU A 303 3.55 -3.54 23.27
C LEU A 303 4.81 -4.24 23.77
N ARG A 304 5.78 -3.49 24.30
CA ARG A 304 7.03 -4.05 24.80
C ARG A 304 6.79 -4.90 26.05
N SER A 305 6.64 -6.20 25.85
CA SER A 305 6.13 -7.15 26.85
C SER A 305 7.20 -7.72 27.79
N ASP A 306 8.48 -7.40 27.62
CA ASP A 306 9.60 -7.92 28.40
C ASP A 306 10.02 -7.01 29.57
N GLN A 307 9.44 -5.82 29.68
CA GLN A 307 9.79 -4.81 30.68
C GLN A 307 8.56 -4.17 31.34
N PRO A 308 8.72 -3.73 32.62
CA PRO A 308 7.68 -2.94 33.29
C PRO A 308 7.36 -1.66 32.52
N PRO A 309 6.09 -1.21 32.53
CA PRO A 309 4.96 -1.86 33.21
C PRO A 309 4.24 -2.88 32.34
N LEU A 310 4.63 -3.04 31.08
CA LEU A 310 3.91 -3.87 30.10
C LEU A 310 4.32 -5.35 30.12
N ASP A 311 5.21 -5.78 31.01
CA ASP A 311 5.42 -7.19 31.34
C ASP A 311 4.21 -7.78 32.11
N ASP A 312 3.39 -6.94 32.76
CA ASP A 312 2.10 -7.36 33.32
C ASP A 312 1.06 -7.54 32.20
N SER A 313 0.66 -8.79 31.96
CA SER A 313 -0.34 -9.13 30.94
C SER A 313 -1.72 -8.49 31.21
N ARG A 314 -2.08 -8.20 32.48
CA ARG A 314 -3.33 -7.50 32.83
C ARG A 314 -3.37 -6.09 32.23
N LEU A 315 -2.24 -5.37 32.22
CA LEU A 315 -2.14 -4.05 31.63
C LEU A 315 -2.26 -4.10 30.11
N ARG A 316 -1.64 -5.09 29.45
CA ARG A 316 -1.78 -5.29 28.01
C ARG A 316 -3.23 -5.64 27.62
N GLN A 317 -3.89 -6.50 28.40
CA GLN A 317 -5.32 -6.80 28.20
C GLN A 317 -6.23 -5.59 28.47
N ALA A 318 -5.90 -4.76 29.46
CA ALA A 318 -6.63 -3.52 29.73
C ALA A 318 -6.53 -2.54 28.56
N LEU A 319 -5.34 -2.40 27.96
CA LEU A 319 -5.14 -1.62 26.73
C LEU A 319 -5.96 -2.18 25.56
N ALA A 320 -5.99 -3.52 25.37
CA ALA A 320 -6.78 -4.16 24.31
C ALA A 320 -8.29 -3.85 24.45
N LEU A 321 -8.81 -3.88 25.67
CA LEU A 321 -10.21 -3.58 26.01
C LEU A 321 -10.55 -2.09 25.93
N SER A 322 -9.55 -1.21 26.02
CA SER A 322 -9.72 0.25 25.95
C SER A 322 -9.69 0.81 24.53
N LEU A 323 -9.48 -0.02 23.51
CA LEU A 323 -9.33 0.41 22.12
C LEU A 323 -10.68 0.34 21.39
N ASP A 324 -11.38 1.47 21.28
CA ASP A 324 -12.62 1.58 20.48
C ASP A 324 -12.25 1.72 18.98
N ARG A 325 -12.07 0.57 18.35
CA ARG A 325 -11.65 0.48 16.93
C ARG A 325 -12.68 1.07 15.98
N GLY A 326 -13.97 1.01 16.34
CA GLY A 326 -15.06 1.58 15.53
C GLY A 326 -14.96 3.11 15.46
N THR A 327 -14.91 3.76 16.62
CA THR A 327 -14.75 5.22 16.70
C THR A 327 -13.43 5.69 16.09
N LEU A 328 -12.35 4.94 16.28
CA LEU A 328 -11.05 5.26 15.68
C LEU A 328 -11.08 5.17 14.15
N SER A 329 -11.67 4.10 13.59
CA SER A 329 -11.86 3.93 12.16
C SER A 329 -12.65 5.10 11.56
N GLU A 330 -13.78 5.44 12.17
CA GLU A 330 -14.66 6.51 11.69
C GLU A 330 -13.97 7.87 11.74
N ARG A 331 -13.35 8.22 12.87
CA ARG A 331 -12.73 9.54 13.05
C ARG A 331 -11.44 9.74 12.25
N VAL A 332 -10.65 8.67 12.08
CA VAL A 332 -9.38 8.76 11.35
C VAL A 332 -9.58 8.62 9.85
N SER A 333 -10.55 7.82 9.39
CA SER A 333 -10.63 7.45 7.98
C SER A 333 -12.04 7.44 7.39
N LEU A 334 -13.07 7.95 8.09
CA LEU A 334 -14.49 7.81 7.70
C LEU A 334 -14.89 6.36 7.38
N GLY A 335 -14.40 5.41 8.17
CA GLY A 335 -14.68 3.99 7.98
C GLY A 335 -13.89 3.31 6.86
N MET A 336 -13.05 4.03 6.09
CA MET A 336 -12.23 3.43 5.02
C MET A 336 -11.19 2.43 5.52
N ARG A 337 -10.88 2.41 6.82
CA ARG A 337 -10.02 1.43 7.50
C ARG A 337 -10.86 0.59 8.45
N PRO A 338 -11.46 -0.53 7.99
CA PRO A 338 -12.32 -1.35 8.84
C PRO A 338 -11.61 -1.84 10.10
N PRO A 339 -12.31 -1.89 11.26
CA PRO A 339 -11.77 -2.43 12.50
C PRO A 339 -11.24 -3.84 12.34
N LEU A 340 -10.09 -4.13 12.96
CA LEU A 340 -9.45 -5.45 12.93
C LEU A 340 -9.18 -5.95 14.35
N ARG A 341 -9.55 -7.22 14.65
CA ARG A 341 -9.38 -7.88 15.96
C ARG A 341 -8.62 -9.19 15.83
N GLN A 342 -7.69 -9.26 14.89
CA GLN A 342 -6.83 -10.40 14.61
C GLN A 342 -5.55 -9.95 13.94
N LEU A 343 -4.48 -10.78 13.98
CA LEU A 343 -3.20 -10.46 13.33
C LEU A 343 -3.16 -10.82 11.84
N LEU A 344 -4.19 -11.45 11.32
CA LEU A 344 -4.28 -11.82 9.91
C LEU A 344 -5.33 -10.99 9.19
N PRO A 345 -5.08 -10.59 7.93
CA PRO A 345 -6.16 -10.16 7.04
C PRO A 345 -7.30 -11.19 6.96
N PRO A 346 -8.56 -10.77 6.90
CA PRO A 346 -9.72 -11.68 6.87
C PRO A 346 -9.73 -12.63 5.66
N SER A 347 -9.05 -12.27 4.57
CA SER A 347 -8.93 -13.08 3.35
C SER A 347 -8.01 -14.29 3.48
N LEU A 348 -7.18 -14.36 4.53
CA LEU A 348 -6.19 -15.42 4.68
C LEU A 348 -6.71 -16.62 5.46
N PRO A 349 -6.29 -17.86 5.09
CA PRO A 349 -6.57 -19.04 5.90
C PRO A 349 -6.05 -18.89 7.33
N GLY A 350 -6.83 -19.33 8.30
CA GLY A 350 -6.50 -19.16 9.71
C GLY A 350 -7.01 -17.86 10.33
N SER A 351 -7.73 -17.04 9.56
CA SER A 351 -8.45 -15.88 10.09
C SER A 351 -9.29 -16.24 11.32
N GLU A 352 -9.22 -15.41 12.37
CA GLU A 352 -9.92 -15.55 13.64
C GLU A 352 -10.50 -14.19 14.05
N PRO A 353 -11.62 -13.76 13.47
CA PRO A 353 -12.11 -12.38 13.51
C PRO A 353 -12.35 -11.78 14.89
N GLN A 354 -12.50 -12.62 15.92
CA GLN A 354 -12.77 -12.21 17.29
C GLN A 354 -11.68 -12.65 18.27
N ALA A 355 -10.45 -12.84 17.81
CA ALA A 355 -9.36 -13.25 18.69
C ALA A 355 -9.09 -12.18 19.78
N TRP A 356 -9.07 -10.89 19.43
CA TRP A 356 -8.96 -9.78 20.38
C TRP A 356 -10.32 -9.30 20.85
N PRO A 357 -10.42 -8.82 22.13
CA PRO A 357 -11.69 -8.42 22.72
C PRO A 357 -12.28 -7.17 22.07
N ASP A 358 -13.59 -7.03 22.23
CA ASP A 358 -14.31 -5.78 21.96
C ASP A 358 -13.95 -4.69 22.99
N TYR A 359 -14.23 -3.44 22.59
CA TYR A 359 -14.12 -2.30 23.48
C TYR A 359 -15.00 -2.47 24.73
N ASN A 360 -14.37 -2.42 25.89
CA ASN A 360 -15.04 -2.52 27.18
C ASN A 360 -14.26 -1.76 28.27
N PRO A 361 -14.48 -0.44 28.39
CA PRO A 361 -13.74 0.40 29.33
C PRO A 361 -13.99 0.03 30.80
N ALA A 362 -15.15 -0.51 31.13
CA ALA A 362 -15.46 -0.96 32.52
C ALA A 362 -14.57 -2.14 32.93
N ARG A 363 -14.42 -3.14 32.04
CA ARG A 363 -13.51 -4.26 32.25
C ARG A 363 -12.04 -3.84 32.22
N ALA A 364 -11.66 -2.93 31.33
CA ALA A 364 -10.33 -2.34 31.30
C ALA A 364 -9.98 -1.68 32.64
N ARG A 365 -10.89 -0.87 33.18
CA ARG A 365 -10.74 -0.22 34.49
C ARG A 365 -10.55 -1.23 35.61
N ALA A 366 -11.29 -2.34 35.57
CA ALA A 366 -11.15 -3.41 36.60
C ALA A 366 -9.73 -4.00 36.56
N LEU A 367 -9.16 -4.26 35.38
CA LEU A 367 -7.80 -4.77 35.23
C LEU A 367 -6.74 -3.74 35.66
N TYR A 368 -6.91 -2.45 35.35
CA TYR A 368 -6.03 -1.40 35.88
C TYR A 368 -6.02 -1.34 37.39
N ARG A 369 -7.19 -1.47 38.01
CA ARG A 369 -7.31 -1.53 39.48
C ARG A 369 -6.62 -2.76 40.08
N GLN A 370 -6.75 -3.93 39.45
CA GLN A 370 -6.03 -5.15 39.87
C GLN A 370 -4.51 -5.03 39.73
N ALA A 371 -4.06 -4.22 38.82
CA ALA A 371 -2.63 -3.90 38.63
C ALA A 371 -2.15 -2.73 39.52
N GLY A 372 -3.01 -2.19 40.41
CA GLY A 372 -2.63 -1.15 41.36
C GLY A 372 -2.73 0.29 40.86
N TYR A 373 -3.52 0.52 39.82
CA TYR A 373 -3.75 1.87 39.24
C TYR A 373 -5.18 2.33 39.48
N CYS A 374 -5.53 3.55 39.06
CA CYS A 374 -6.77 4.28 39.28
C CYS A 374 -6.87 4.80 40.73
N ARG A 375 -7.16 4.76 41.64
CA ARG A 375 -7.20 5.19 43.06
C ARG A 375 -6.02 6.10 43.46
N GLY A 376 -5.87 7.22 42.77
CA GLY A 376 -4.79 8.19 43.06
C GLY A 376 -3.44 7.88 42.38
N ARG A 377 -3.28 6.68 41.82
CA ARG A 377 -2.10 6.31 41.01
C ARG A 377 -2.49 6.09 39.56
N ARG A 378 -1.90 6.86 38.67
CA ARG A 378 -2.12 6.79 37.22
C ARG A 378 -0.92 6.18 36.51
N LEU A 379 -1.17 5.27 35.59
CA LEU A 379 -0.16 4.71 34.69
C LEU A 379 0.19 5.74 33.62
N SER A 380 1.44 6.13 33.49
CA SER A 380 1.93 6.95 32.37
C SER A 380 2.62 6.05 31.36
N LEU A 381 2.17 6.08 30.10
CA LEU A 381 2.74 5.28 29.00
C LEU A 381 3.07 6.15 27.81
N PRO A 382 4.31 6.08 27.27
CA PRO A 382 4.64 6.72 26.00
C PRO A 382 4.03 5.92 24.84
N LEU A 383 3.25 6.59 24.01
CA LEU A 383 2.79 6.10 22.70
C LEU A 383 3.60 6.79 21.61
N SER A 384 4.47 6.05 20.96
CA SER A 384 5.22 6.51 19.80
C SER A 384 4.44 6.24 18.51
N PHE A 385 4.56 7.14 17.55
CA PHE A 385 3.93 7.04 16.23
C PHE A 385 4.79 7.71 15.16
N ARG A 386 4.59 7.38 13.88
CA ARG A 386 5.33 7.97 12.76
C ARG A 386 4.80 9.38 12.47
N SER A 387 5.65 10.39 12.67
CA SER A 387 5.28 11.81 12.50
C SER A 387 5.05 12.22 11.05
N ASP A 388 5.65 11.51 10.11
CA ASP A 388 5.50 11.67 8.66
C ASP A 388 4.30 10.91 8.08
N VAL A 389 3.52 10.20 8.95
CA VAL A 389 2.27 9.52 8.59
C VAL A 389 1.08 10.22 9.27
N PRO A 390 0.34 11.11 8.59
CA PRO A 390 -0.70 11.94 9.21
C PRO A 390 -1.79 11.16 9.95
N SER A 391 -2.16 9.99 9.44
CA SER A 391 -3.14 9.12 10.09
C SER A 391 -2.70 8.58 11.44
N ASP A 392 -1.40 8.39 11.65
CA ASP A 392 -0.87 7.89 12.91
C ASP A 392 -1.00 8.94 14.02
N ARG A 393 -0.70 10.21 13.69
CA ARG A 393 -0.91 11.32 14.60
C ARG A 393 -2.39 11.49 14.97
N LEU A 394 -3.28 11.41 13.99
CA LEU A 394 -4.72 11.54 14.23
C LEU A 394 -5.25 10.39 15.09
N PHE A 395 -4.78 9.17 14.84
CA PHE A 395 -5.06 8.02 15.71
C PHE A 395 -4.61 8.28 17.15
N ALA A 396 -3.36 8.70 17.35
CA ALA A 396 -2.77 8.90 18.67
C ALA A 396 -3.55 9.94 19.49
N LEU A 397 -3.89 11.07 18.87
CA LEU A 397 -4.70 12.14 19.50
C LEU A 397 -6.12 11.66 19.81
N THR A 398 -6.75 10.92 18.89
CA THR A 398 -8.12 10.43 19.06
C THR A 398 -8.19 9.38 20.19
N TRP A 399 -7.24 8.44 20.21
CA TRP A 399 -7.19 7.42 21.27
C TRP A 399 -6.83 8.03 22.63
N GLN A 400 -5.88 8.97 22.69
CA GLN A 400 -5.58 9.71 23.92
C GLN A 400 -6.83 10.42 24.49
N ALA A 401 -7.58 11.12 23.64
CA ALA A 401 -8.80 11.81 24.04
C ALA A 401 -9.87 10.82 24.56
N GLN A 402 -10.03 9.68 23.89
CA GLN A 402 -10.92 8.61 24.34
C GLN A 402 -10.51 8.06 25.70
N LEU A 403 -9.22 7.74 25.89
CA LEU A 403 -8.70 7.22 27.15
C LEU A 403 -8.85 8.22 28.30
N ARG A 404 -8.64 9.51 28.05
CA ARG A 404 -8.88 10.55 29.07
C ARG A 404 -10.33 10.60 29.52
N ARG A 405 -11.29 10.45 28.60
CA ARG A 405 -12.71 10.40 28.90
C ARG A 405 -13.08 9.16 29.72
N ASP A 406 -12.58 7.98 29.33
CA ASP A 406 -13.04 6.68 29.83
C ASP A 406 -12.21 6.18 31.02
N LEU A 407 -10.92 6.49 31.06
CA LEU A 407 -9.92 5.91 31.97
C LEU A 407 -8.90 6.96 32.49
N GLY A 408 -9.25 8.25 32.46
CA GLY A 408 -8.31 9.35 32.78
C GLY A 408 -7.75 9.35 34.20
N ASP A 409 -8.40 8.64 35.14
CA ASP A 409 -7.89 8.40 36.48
C ASP A 409 -6.95 7.18 36.57
N CYS A 410 -6.90 6.33 35.53
CA CYS A 410 -6.14 5.09 35.51
C CYS A 410 -4.90 5.20 34.60
N LEU A 411 -5.03 5.84 33.42
CA LEU A 411 -4.03 5.86 32.37
C LEU A 411 -3.88 7.26 31.76
N ASP A 412 -2.64 7.66 31.49
CA ASP A 412 -2.29 8.83 30.71
C ASP A 412 -1.28 8.45 29.62
N LEU A 413 -1.64 8.66 28.34
CA LEU A 413 -0.75 8.44 27.20
C LEU A 413 0.08 9.69 26.95
N GLN A 414 1.41 9.52 26.88
CA GLN A 414 2.37 10.54 26.46
C GLN A 414 2.67 10.34 24.97
N LEU A 415 2.27 11.29 24.13
CA LEU A 415 2.40 11.15 22.67
C LEU A 415 3.79 11.58 22.20
N SER A 416 4.46 10.73 21.41
CA SER A 416 5.78 10.97 20.84
C SER A 416 5.79 10.69 19.34
N GLY A 417 5.88 11.73 18.51
CA GLY A 417 6.03 11.59 17.06
C GLY A 417 7.51 11.45 16.67
N LEU A 418 7.85 10.37 15.97
CA LEU A 418 9.18 10.07 15.45
C LEU A 418 9.13 9.98 13.93
N GLU A 419 10.18 10.42 13.23
CA GLU A 419 10.32 10.13 11.80
C GLU A 419 10.39 8.60 11.58
N SER A 420 9.81 8.09 10.48
CA SER A 420 9.62 6.65 10.26
C SER A 420 10.90 5.84 10.39
N THR A 421 12.01 6.26 9.76
CA THR A 421 13.30 5.53 9.83
C THR A 421 13.82 5.44 11.26
N THR A 422 13.76 6.54 11.99
CA THR A 422 14.14 6.61 13.41
C THR A 422 13.24 5.74 14.28
N ALA A 423 11.93 5.76 14.02
CA ALA A 423 10.96 4.96 14.76
C ALA A 423 11.22 3.46 14.63
N TYR A 424 11.46 2.96 13.40
CA TYR A 424 11.77 1.55 13.17
C TYR A 424 13.14 1.13 13.73
N ASP A 425 14.15 1.99 13.67
CA ASP A 425 15.44 1.73 14.31
C ASP A 425 15.29 1.60 15.84
N GLN A 426 14.55 2.52 16.46
CA GLN A 426 14.28 2.47 17.89
C GLN A 426 13.39 1.28 18.30
N LEU A 427 12.42 0.90 17.44
CA LEU A 427 11.58 -0.28 17.66
C LEU A 427 12.44 -1.54 17.78
N GLY A 428 13.31 -1.80 16.80
CA GLY A 428 14.21 -2.97 16.79
C GLY A 428 15.21 -2.99 17.95
N LYS A 429 15.57 -1.81 18.48
CA LYS A 429 16.41 -1.67 19.68
C LYS A 429 15.62 -1.80 20.98
N GLY A 430 14.31 -1.93 20.93
CA GLY A 430 13.44 -2.02 22.09
C GLY A 430 13.34 -0.72 22.91
N ALA A 431 13.49 0.43 22.29
CA ALA A 431 13.38 1.72 22.97
C ALA A 431 11.92 2.21 23.13
N LEU A 432 10.97 1.60 22.42
CA LEU A 432 9.58 2.04 22.38
C LEU A 432 8.68 1.13 23.23
N ALA A 433 7.93 1.70 24.17
CA ALA A 433 7.01 0.94 25.01
C ALA A 433 5.72 0.56 24.27
N LEU A 434 5.13 1.54 23.56
CA LEU A 434 3.99 1.39 22.64
C LEU A 434 4.37 2.04 21.32
N PHE A 435 4.14 1.33 20.22
CA PHE A 435 4.38 1.89 18.89
C PHE A 435 3.26 1.53 17.92
N LEU A 436 2.70 2.55 17.26
CA LEU A 436 1.73 2.40 16.18
C LEU A 436 2.44 2.29 14.84
N TYR A 437 2.19 1.20 14.12
CA TYR A 437 2.73 0.97 12.77
C TYR A 437 1.82 0.06 11.95
N ASP A 438 2.19 -0.20 10.72
CA ASP A 438 1.50 -1.16 9.85
C ASP A 438 2.44 -2.30 9.44
N TRP A 439 1.86 -3.47 9.28
CA TRP A 439 2.51 -4.64 8.72
C TRP A 439 1.88 -4.98 7.36
N SER A 440 2.70 -5.03 6.32
CA SER A 440 2.28 -5.41 4.97
C SER A 440 2.83 -6.79 4.63
N GLY A 441 1.94 -7.71 4.28
CA GLY A 441 2.36 -9.03 3.81
C GLY A 441 2.97 -8.96 2.41
N ASP A 442 4.15 -9.57 2.25
CA ASP A 442 4.85 -9.66 0.96
C ASP A 442 4.21 -10.70 0.02
N TYR A 443 3.53 -11.68 0.60
CA TYR A 443 2.75 -12.71 -0.10
C TYR A 443 1.56 -13.17 0.75
N PRO A 444 0.48 -13.68 0.12
CA PRO A 444 -0.80 -13.92 0.79
C PRO A 444 -0.83 -15.23 1.56
N ASP A 445 -0.11 -15.27 2.67
CA ASP A 445 -0.13 -16.39 3.61
C ASP A 445 0.00 -15.92 5.07
N ALA A 446 -0.62 -16.68 5.98
CA ALA A 446 -0.59 -16.41 7.42
C ALA A 446 0.84 -16.45 8.00
N GLU A 447 1.72 -17.25 7.43
CA GLU A 447 3.14 -17.34 7.84
C GLU A 447 3.83 -15.98 7.71
N ASN A 448 3.53 -15.20 6.66
CA ASN A 448 4.12 -13.88 6.42
C ASN A 448 3.62 -12.77 7.37
N PHE A 449 2.70 -13.10 8.25
CA PHE A 449 2.24 -12.24 9.36
C PHE A 449 2.69 -12.78 10.71
N LEU A 450 2.46 -14.07 10.96
CA LEU A 450 2.69 -14.62 12.29
C LEU A 450 4.17 -14.82 12.59
N VAL A 451 4.99 -15.27 11.64
CA VAL A 451 6.42 -15.47 11.87
C VAL A 451 7.17 -14.16 12.08
N PRO A 452 7.00 -13.09 11.26
CA PRO A 452 7.66 -11.82 11.51
C PRO A 452 7.23 -11.10 12.79
N LEU A 453 6.00 -11.35 13.27
CA LEU A 453 5.52 -10.73 14.50
C LEU A 453 5.82 -11.55 15.76
N LEU A 454 5.89 -12.89 15.65
CA LEU A 454 5.89 -13.78 16.82
C LEU A 454 7.12 -14.69 16.92
N GLY A 455 7.89 -14.86 15.83
CA GLY A 455 9.05 -15.75 15.79
C GLY A 455 10.15 -15.33 16.79
N CYS A 456 10.74 -16.28 17.48
CA CYS A 456 11.75 -16.01 18.49
C CYS A 456 12.88 -17.06 18.46
N GLU A 457 14.08 -16.62 18.11
CA GLU A 457 15.26 -17.48 18.07
C GLU A 457 15.82 -17.81 19.45
N GLN A 458 15.70 -16.88 20.40
CA GLN A 458 16.22 -17.04 21.76
C GLN A 458 15.12 -16.73 22.80
N PRO A 459 14.20 -17.68 23.02
CA PRO A 459 13.14 -17.51 24.02
C PRO A 459 13.68 -17.72 25.44
N GLN A 460 13.19 -16.88 26.37
CA GLN A 460 13.45 -17.00 27.81
C GLN A 460 12.12 -16.87 28.57
N GLY A 461 11.45 -17.98 28.81
CA GLY A 461 10.09 -17.97 29.34
C GLY A 461 9.10 -17.35 28.34
N ASP A 462 8.44 -16.28 28.76
CA ASP A 462 7.52 -15.49 27.95
C ASP A 462 8.16 -14.28 27.24
N ARG A 463 9.50 -14.16 27.28
CA ARG A 463 10.28 -13.09 26.68
C ARG A 463 11.10 -13.59 25.50
N CYS A 464 11.25 -12.77 24.49
CA CYS A 464 12.11 -13.01 23.33
C CYS A 464 13.35 -12.12 23.41
N ARG A 465 14.54 -12.73 23.58
CA ARG A 465 15.81 -11.99 23.62
C ARG A 465 16.32 -11.61 22.23
N ARG A 466 16.13 -12.49 21.27
CA ARG A 466 16.50 -12.27 19.87
C ARG A 466 15.54 -13.01 18.95
N GLY A 467 15.19 -12.39 17.83
CA GLY A 467 14.31 -12.91 16.81
C GLY A 467 13.29 -11.87 16.34
N ASN A 468 12.36 -12.30 15.52
CA ASN A 468 11.40 -11.43 14.84
C ASN A 468 10.50 -10.66 15.81
N SER A 469 10.05 -11.30 16.89
CA SER A 469 9.23 -10.66 17.93
C SER A 469 9.95 -9.50 18.61
N ALA A 470 11.28 -9.59 18.80
CA ALA A 470 12.09 -8.48 19.31
C ALA A 470 12.22 -7.37 18.26
N LEU A 471 12.51 -7.71 17.00
CA LEU A 471 12.61 -6.75 15.90
C LEU A 471 11.29 -6.00 15.64
N SER A 472 10.15 -6.68 15.85
CA SER A 472 8.80 -6.12 15.73
C SER A 472 8.31 -5.44 17.02
N GLY A 473 9.16 -5.30 18.03
CA GLY A 473 8.97 -4.46 19.22
C GLY A 473 8.15 -5.06 20.34
N SER A 474 7.61 -6.28 20.22
CA SER A 474 6.85 -6.88 21.32
C SER A 474 7.69 -7.59 22.35
N PHE A 475 8.84 -8.14 21.97
CA PHE A 475 9.75 -8.94 22.82
C PHE A 475 9.05 -10.10 23.53
N TRP A 476 7.88 -10.50 23.02
CA TRP A 476 7.08 -11.55 23.59
C TRP A 476 7.41 -12.91 22.99
N SER A 477 7.33 -13.93 23.81
CA SER A 477 7.39 -15.33 23.41
C SER A 477 6.41 -16.15 24.23
N ALA A 478 6.30 -17.44 23.94
CA ALA A 478 5.51 -18.36 24.76
C ALA A 478 6.04 -19.79 24.57
N PRO A 479 6.00 -20.65 25.61
CA PRO A 479 6.47 -22.04 25.53
C PRO A 479 5.84 -22.79 24.37
N GLY A 480 6.63 -23.33 23.45
CA GLY A 480 6.17 -24.09 22.28
C GLY A 480 5.64 -23.26 21.10
N LEU A 481 5.61 -21.92 21.18
CA LEU A 481 5.13 -21.06 20.11
C LEU A 481 5.98 -21.21 18.83
N GLU A 482 7.30 -21.23 18.95
CA GLU A 482 8.20 -21.39 17.81
C GLU A 482 7.96 -22.72 17.08
N ARG A 483 7.81 -23.82 17.86
CA ARG A 483 7.43 -25.13 17.30
C ARG A 483 6.08 -25.07 16.57
N ASP A 484 5.09 -24.37 17.11
CA ASP A 484 3.76 -24.24 16.50
C ASP A 484 3.83 -23.40 15.20
N LEU A 485 4.64 -22.34 15.15
CA LEU A 485 4.90 -21.55 13.94
C LEU A 485 5.56 -22.41 12.85
N LEU A 486 6.64 -23.14 13.17
CA LEU A 486 7.30 -24.06 12.24
C LEU A 486 6.36 -25.16 11.75
N ARG A 487 5.57 -25.75 12.65
CA ARG A 487 4.59 -26.76 12.31
C ARG A 487 3.49 -26.21 11.40
N SER A 488 3.05 -24.96 11.60
CA SER A 488 2.05 -24.32 10.75
C SER A 488 2.53 -24.18 9.29
N SER A 489 3.84 -23.99 9.09
CA SER A 489 4.45 -23.93 7.75
C SER A 489 4.57 -25.28 7.06
N SER A 490 4.45 -26.40 7.78
CA SER A 490 4.52 -27.75 7.22
C SER A 490 3.14 -28.40 7.02
N LEU A 491 2.12 -27.97 7.77
CA LEU A 491 0.74 -28.48 7.69
C LEU A 491 -0.03 -27.88 6.49
N ARG A 492 -1.17 -28.50 6.17
CA ARG A 492 -2.12 -28.06 5.12
C ARG A 492 -3.55 -28.21 5.56
N GLY A 493 -4.47 -27.58 4.83
CA GLY A 493 -5.91 -27.75 5.00
C GLY A 493 -6.43 -27.39 6.39
N ALA A 494 -7.34 -28.19 6.91
CA ALA A 494 -8.06 -27.93 8.17
C ALA A 494 -7.11 -27.90 9.39
N ASP A 495 -6.14 -28.81 9.46
CA ASP A 495 -5.19 -28.89 10.58
C ASP A 495 -4.33 -27.64 10.67
N ARG A 496 -3.85 -27.14 9.51
CA ARG A 496 -3.13 -25.88 9.46
C ARG A 496 -3.98 -24.72 9.94
N THR A 497 -5.21 -24.63 9.43
CA THR A 497 -6.16 -23.57 9.79
C THR A 497 -6.46 -23.57 11.30
N ALA A 498 -6.68 -24.75 11.88
CA ALA A 498 -6.92 -24.90 13.32
C ALA A 498 -5.72 -24.43 14.15
N LEU A 499 -4.51 -24.80 13.76
CA LEU A 499 -3.28 -24.39 14.45
C LEU A 499 -3.06 -22.87 14.35
N LEU A 500 -3.23 -22.26 13.17
CA LEU A 500 -3.11 -20.81 12.99
C LEU A 500 -4.10 -20.02 13.85
N ARG A 501 -5.34 -20.49 13.98
CA ARG A 501 -6.35 -19.92 14.89
C ARG A 501 -5.93 -20.06 16.35
N ALA A 502 -5.41 -21.22 16.75
CA ALA A 502 -4.90 -21.44 18.11
C ALA A 502 -3.75 -20.51 18.46
N ILE A 503 -2.80 -20.30 17.54
CA ILE A 503 -1.71 -19.32 17.69
C ILE A 503 -2.28 -17.92 17.92
N GLN A 504 -3.24 -17.47 17.12
CA GLN A 504 -3.84 -16.14 17.27
C GLN A 504 -4.58 -15.97 18.61
N ARG A 505 -5.40 -16.95 19.01
CA ARG A 505 -6.10 -16.90 20.34
C ARG A 505 -5.12 -16.83 21.50
N ARG A 506 -4.04 -17.60 21.44
CA ARG A 506 -2.99 -17.57 22.45
C ARG A 506 -2.28 -16.22 22.51
N THR A 507 -1.96 -15.65 21.34
CA THR A 507 -1.34 -14.32 21.24
C THR A 507 -2.30 -13.24 21.75
N ALA A 508 -3.57 -13.31 21.42
CA ALA A 508 -4.59 -12.38 21.90
C ALA A 508 -4.74 -12.40 23.41
N ALA A 509 -4.70 -13.59 24.03
CA ALA A 509 -4.75 -13.72 25.49
C ALA A 509 -3.57 -13.04 26.19
N ALA A 510 -2.39 -13.05 25.58
CA ALA A 510 -1.21 -12.34 26.09
C ALA A 510 -1.15 -10.86 25.68
N SER A 511 -1.81 -10.48 24.59
CA SER A 511 -1.90 -9.14 24.01
C SER A 511 -0.55 -8.42 23.82
N PRO A 512 0.48 -9.05 23.21
CA PRO A 512 1.74 -8.35 22.90
C PRO A 512 1.59 -7.39 21.72
N TYR A 513 0.52 -7.53 20.94
CA TYR A 513 0.09 -6.63 19.89
C TYR A 513 -1.39 -6.30 20.05
N LEU A 514 -1.78 -5.12 19.58
CA LEU A 514 -3.19 -4.75 19.46
C LEU A 514 -3.49 -4.45 17.99
N PRO A 515 -4.15 -5.37 17.27
CA PRO A 515 -4.66 -5.07 15.94
C PRO A 515 -5.65 -3.91 15.99
N VAL A 516 -5.56 -2.99 15.06
CA VAL A 516 -6.38 -1.76 15.02
C VAL A 516 -7.36 -1.82 13.87
N TRP A 517 -6.86 -1.88 12.64
CA TRP A 517 -7.64 -1.81 11.41
C TRP A 517 -7.00 -2.55 10.25
N LEU A 518 -7.80 -2.82 9.24
CA LEU A 518 -7.35 -3.26 7.94
C LEU A 518 -7.05 -2.04 7.05
N MET A 519 -5.96 -2.06 6.29
CA MET A 519 -5.58 -0.98 5.38
C MET A 519 -5.76 -1.45 3.93
N ALA A 520 -7.01 -1.41 3.45
CA ALA A 520 -7.32 -1.79 2.08
C ALA A 520 -6.74 -0.79 1.07
N PRO A 521 -6.19 -1.24 -0.07
CA PRO A 521 -5.85 -0.34 -1.17
C PRO A 521 -7.13 0.26 -1.73
N VAL A 522 -7.16 1.59 -1.87
CA VAL A 522 -8.28 2.34 -2.44
C VAL A 522 -7.78 3.14 -3.63
N VAL A 523 -8.53 3.10 -4.72
CA VAL A 523 -8.28 3.91 -5.91
C VAL A 523 -9.50 4.75 -6.24
N TRP A 524 -9.27 5.94 -6.78
CA TRP A 524 -10.32 6.83 -7.26
C TRP A 524 -10.15 7.07 -8.74
N ALA A 525 -11.26 6.98 -9.48
CA ALA A 525 -11.28 7.12 -10.93
C ALA A 525 -12.40 8.05 -11.38
N ARG A 526 -12.22 8.68 -12.53
CA ARG A 526 -13.29 9.47 -13.18
C ARG A 526 -14.44 8.55 -13.63
N PRO A 527 -15.68 9.07 -13.75
CA PRO A 527 -16.86 8.26 -14.09
C PRO A 527 -16.81 7.57 -15.46
N GLY A 528 -15.98 8.08 -16.38
CA GLY A 528 -15.85 7.53 -17.74
C GLY A 528 -15.02 6.24 -17.87
N LEU A 529 -14.49 5.69 -16.77
CA LEU A 529 -13.83 4.37 -16.76
C LEU A 529 -14.82 3.25 -16.40
N ASP A 530 -14.52 2.02 -16.81
CA ASP A 530 -15.10 0.83 -16.17
C ASP A 530 -14.64 0.79 -14.70
N PRO A 531 -15.44 0.24 -13.77
CA PRO A 531 -15.04 0.16 -12.37
C PRO A 531 -13.68 -0.55 -12.22
N PRO A 532 -12.72 0.07 -11.52
CA PRO A 532 -11.41 -0.53 -11.29
C PRO A 532 -11.55 -1.87 -10.53
N ARG A 533 -10.74 -2.86 -10.89
CA ARG A 533 -10.74 -4.20 -10.31
C ARG A 533 -9.39 -4.53 -9.70
N PHE A 534 -9.41 -5.27 -8.60
CA PHE A 534 -8.23 -5.78 -7.93
C PHE A 534 -8.14 -7.29 -8.08
N ASP A 535 -6.92 -7.82 -8.03
CA ASP A 535 -6.70 -9.25 -7.84
C ASP A 535 -6.84 -9.65 -6.36
N GLY A 536 -6.66 -10.92 -6.04
CA GLY A 536 -6.81 -11.42 -4.67
C GLY A 536 -5.71 -10.98 -3.69
N THR A 537 -4.67 -10.32 -4.18
CA THR A 537 -3.57 -9.76 -3.35
C THR A 537 -3.67 -8.25 -3.15
N GLY A 538 -4.63 -7.59 -3.82
CA GLY A 538 -4.85 -6.15 -3.73
C GLY A 538 -4.10 -5.33 -4.78
N TRP A 539 -3.52 -5.96 -5.81
CA TRP A 539 -3.00 -5.21 -6.97
C TRP A 539 -4.13 -4.82 -7.90
N LEU A 540 -4.15 -3.57 -8.31
CA LEU A 540 -5.07 -3.08 -9.34
C LEU A 540 -4.74 -3.78 -10.68
N VAL A 541 -5.73 -4.42 -11.28
CA VAL A 541 -5.57 -5.11 -12.57
C VAL A 541 -5.58 -4.08 -13.70
N LEU A 542 -4.42 -3.52 -13.98
CA LEU A 542 -4.24 -2.44 -14.97
C LEU A 542 -4.69 -2.83 -16.38
N ALA A 543 -4.58 -4.11 -16.73
CA ALA A 543 -5.02 -4.64 -18.03
C ALA A 543 -6.54 -4.61 -18.23
N ASP A 544 -7.33 -4.57 -17.15
CA ASP A 544 -8.79 -4.51 -17.22
C ASP A 544 -9.34 -3.08 -17.31
N LEU A 545 -8.51 -2.07 -17.06
CA LEU A 545 -8.94 -0.67 -17.16
C LEU A 545 -9.41 -0.34 -18.59
N ARG A 546 -10.61 0.23 -18.70
CA ARG A 546 -11.21 0.58 -19.99
C ARG A 546 -12.00 1.87 -19.88
N SER A 547 -11.86 2.77 -20.86
CA SER A 547 -12.75 3.91 -21.03
C SER A 547 -14.10 3.47 -21.63
N ARG A 548 -15.22 3.89 -21.03
CA ARG A 548 -16.58 3.58 -21.50
C ARG A 548 -16.97 4.33 -22.77
N GLY A 549 -16.31 5.45 -23.06
CA GLY A 549 -16.48 6.22 -24.28
C GLY A 549 -15.38 5.89 -25.25
N GLY A 550 -15.66 5.08 -26.28
CA GLY A 550 -14.76 4.78 -27.39
C GLY A 550 -14.58 5.95 -28.37
N GLN A 551 -14.39 7.18 -27.86
CA GLN A 551 -13.97 8.32 -28.67
C GLN A 551 -12.94 9.10 -27.87
N ALA A 552 -11.68 9.04 -28.35
CA ALA A 552 -10.69 10.04 -28.01
C ALA A 552 -11.27 11.41 -28.47
N ARG A 553 -11.52 12.31 -27.51
CA ARG A 553 -11.60 13.74 -27.81
C ARG A 553 -10.21 14.29 -27.92
#